data_7610857b2fa68ca038512a31613a00b3
#
_entry.id   7610857b2fa68ca038512a31613a00b3
#
_cell.length_a   1.000
_cell.length_b   1.000
_cell.length_c   1.000
_cell.angle_alpha   90.00
_cell.angle_beta   90.00
_cell.angle_gamma   90.00
#
_symmetry.space_group_name_H-M   'P 1'
#
loop_
_entity.id
_entity.type
_entity.pdbx_description
1 polymer ?
#
loop_
_entity_poly.entity_id
_entity_poly.type
_entity_poly.pdbx_seq_one_letter_code
_entity_poly.pdbx_strand_id
1 'polypeptide(L)'
;MHTASKLINPARFPKSAGFSAELVLSKIMGPNPLKLCEELLADHMIEPGATVLDLGSGTGITSALLCREYGFNTYAVDLWSEPEENRAFFNELGLPAQRIHPVKADASQGLPFEEAFFDAVVSIDSFNDFGREPGYLEERLLPYVKPGGLLYLCIPGMVRDCHAQLPSCLLKSWTPEQLDYMHSLAWWAQVLDAAPSAQILELRQMSATQEAWEDWLACDNEYAAGDRAAVEAGALRYLNTIAIVLRKNEA
;
A
#
# COMPACT_ATOMS: atom_id res chain seq x y z
N MET A 1 7.59 -15.06 -23.49
CA MET A 1 8.54 -15.08 -22.37
C MET A 1 8.79 -13.64 -21.92
N HIS A 2 7.96 -13.10 -21.03
CA HIS A 2 8.26 -11.85 -20.33
C HIS A 2 9.36 -12.20 -19.32
N THR A 3 10.52 -11.65 -19.56
CA THR A 3 11.74 -12.03 -18.88
C THR A 3 11.71 -11.54 -17.43
N ALA A 4 11.98 -12.44 -16.49
CA ALA A 4 12.19 -12.18 -15.06
C ALA A 4 13.14 -10.97 -14.78
N SER A 5 13.90 -10.53 -15.79
CA SER A 5 14.81 -9.39 -15.70
C SER A 5 14.14 -8.03 -15.60
N LYS A 6 12.84 -7.88 -15.96
CA LYS A 6 12.11 -6.61 -15.81
C LYS A 6 11.50 -6.43 -14.42
N LEU A 7 11.19 -7.53 -13.74
CA LEU A 7 10.63 -7.51 -12.39
C LEU A 7 11.63 -6.97 -11.36
N ILE A 8 12.91 -7.27 -11.56
CA ILE A 8 13.99 -6.82 -10.67
C ILE A 8 14.68 -5.63 -11.35
N ASN A 9 14.50 -4.45 -10.80
CA ASN A 9 15.13 -3.21 -11.27
C ASN A 9 15.96 -2.56 -10.13
N PRO A 10 17.17 -3.09 -9.83
CA PRO A 10 17.98 -2.65 -8.70
C PRO A 10 18.49 -1.20 -8.85
N ALA A 11 18.51 -0.67 -10.07
CA ALA A 11 18.89 0.73 -10.30
C ALA A 11 17.85 1.71 -9.78
N ARG A 12 16.57 1.32 -9.83
CA ARG A 12 15.46 2.16 -9.38
C ARG A 12 14.88 1.72 -8.03
N PHE A 13 14.87 0.41 -7.78
CA PHE A 13 14.29 -0.19 -6.58
C PHE A 13 15.29 -1.17 -5.94
N PRO A 14 16.39 -0.64 -5.36
CA PRO A 14 17.46 -1.49 -4.80
C PRO A 14 17.01 -2.37 -3.64
N LYS A 15 16.06 -1.93 -2.81
CA LYS A 15 15.54 -2.71 -1.68
C LYS A 15 14.60 -3.82 -2.15
N SER A 16 13.69 -3.52 -3.05
CA SER A 16 12.79 -4.50 -3.65
C SER A 16 13.54 -5.58 -4.42
N ALA A 17 14.68 -5.24 -5.03
CA ALA A 17 15.56 -6.18 -5.74
C ALA A 17 16.17 -7.27 -4.82
N GLY A 18 16.11 -7.13 -3.51
CA GLY A 18 16.47 -8.15 -2.56
C GLY A 18 15.52 -9.36 -2.51
N PHE A 19 14.35 -9.26 -3.17
CA PHE A 19 13.36 -10.34 -3.27
C PHE A 19 13.41 -10.97 -4.65
N SER A 20 13.38 -12.32 -4.73
CA SER A 20 13.37 -13.00 -6.03
C SER A 20 12.07 -12.72 -6.80
N ALA A 21 12.16 -12.70 -8.14
CA ALA A 21 10.98 -12.50 -8.98
C ALA A 21 9.89 -13.54 -8.74
N GLU A 22 10.28 -14.82 -8.53
CA GLU A 22 9.37 -15.91 -8.25
C GLU A 22 8.59 -15.65 -6.95
N LEU A 23 9.28 -15.24 -5.89
CA LEU A 23 8.66 -14.92 -4.62
C LEU A 23 7.68 -13.74 -4.76
N VAL A 24 8.11 -12.66 -5.42
CA VAL A 24 7.25 -11.49 -5.63
C VAL A 24 5.97 -11.90 -6.35
N LEU A 25 6.08 -12.59 -7.50
CA LEU A 25 4.92 -13.04 -8.28
C LEU A 25 3.99 -13.98 -7.52
N SER A 26 4.51 -14.77 -6.57
CA SER A 26 3.71 -15.69 -5.75
C SER A 26 2.97 -15.01 -4.59
N LYS A 27 3.34 -13.79 -4.24
CA LYS A 27 2.86 -13.11 -3.01
C LYS A 27 2.07 -11.82 -3.25
N ILE A 28 2.25 -11.16 -4.38
CA ILE A 28 1.52 -9.91 -4.65
C ILE A 28 0.06 -10.20 -4.99
N MET A 29 -0.82 -9.31 -4.54
CA MET A 29 -2.28 -9.40 -4.70
C MET A 29 -2.85 -8.19 -5.46
N GLY A 30 -1.99 -7.40 -6.09
CA GLY A 30 -2.27 -6.19 -6.84
C GLY A 30 -0.98 -5.67 -7.48
N PRO A 31 -0.96 -4.43 -7.97
CA PRO A 31 0.25 -3.80 -8.50
C PRO A 31 1.40 -3.91 -7.51
N ASN A 32 2.60 -4.25 -7.99
CA ASN A 32 3.74 -4.65 -7.14
C ASN A 32 3.96 -3.73 -5.93
N PRO A 33 3.57 -4.15 -4.72
CA PRO A 33 3.59 -3.31 -3.54
C PRO A 33 5.01 -2.99 -3.07
N LEU A 34 6.00 -3.79 -3.41
CA LEU A 34 7.40 -3.54 -3.02
C LEU A 34 7.94 -2.30 -3.72
N LYS A 35 7.73 -2.18 -5.05
CA LYS A 35 8.15 -1.01 -5.83
C LYS A 35 7.39 0.25 -5.40
N LEU A 36 6.09 0.12 -5.14
CA LEU A 36 5.27 1.22 -4.65
C LEU A 36 5.71 1.67 -3.26
N CYS A 37 5.94 0.75 -2.34
CA CYS A 37 6.44 1.05 -1.00
C CYS A 37 7.82 1.72 -1.04
N GLU A 38 8.73 1.24 -1.86
CA GLU A 38 10.08 1.80 -1.96
C GLU A 38 10.07 3.22 -2.54
N GLU A 39 9.25 3.51 -3.56
CA GLU A 39 9.06 4.87 -4.06
C GLU A 39 8.40 5.79 -3.02
N LEU A 40 7.41 5.28 -2.29
CA LEU A 40 6.68 6.05 -1.28
C LEU A 40 7.56 6.49 -0.10
N LEU A 41 8.50 5.63 0.30
CA LEU A 41 9.39 5.87 1.45
C LEU A 41 10.70 6.61 1.07
N ALA A 42 10.86 7.04 -0.19
CA ALA A 42 12.15 7.57 -0.68
C ALA A 42 12.56 8.91 -0.05
N ASP A 43 11.61 9.83 0.14
CA ASP A 43 11.91 11.24 0.47
C ASP A 43 11.71 11.58 1.95
N HIS A 44 10.99 10.77 2.72
CA HIS A 44 10.74 10.99 4.14
C HIS A 44 11.27 9.80 4.95
N MET A 45 12.31 10.04 5.71
CA MET A 45 13.02 8.96 6.42
C MET A 45 12.37 8.65 7.76
N ILE A 46 12.20 7.34 8.00
CA ILE A 46 11.91 6.78 9.33
C ILE A 46 13.20 6.11 9.80
N GLU A 47 13.56 6.31 11.07
CA GLU A 47 14.78 5.72 11.63
C GLU A 47 14.68 4.19 11.75
N PRO A 48 15.75 3.45 11.46
CA PRO A 48 15.79 2.02 11.72
C PRO A 48 15.46 1.71 13.20
N GLY A 49 14.69 0.65 13.43
CA GLY A 49 14.22 0.28 14.77
C GLY A 49 12.89 0.92 15.17
N ALA A 50 12.35 1.85 14.37
CA ALA A 50 11.02 2.41 14.58
C ALA A 50 9.94 1.31 14.60
N THR A 51 8.87 1.55 15.36
CA THR A 51 7.68 0.70 15.41
C THR A 51 6.71 1.14 14.33
N VAL A 52 6.52 0.30 13.31
CA VAL A 52 5.77 0.63 12.10
C VAL A 52 4.58 -0.32 11.94
N LEU A 53 3.41 0.27 11.70
CA LEU A 53 2.22 -0.46 11.29
C LEU A 53 2.23 -0.63 9.76
N ASP A 54 2.17 -1.86 9.27
CA ASP A 54 1.81 -2.20 7.89
C ASP A 54 0.31 -2.54 7.85
N LEU A 55 -0.50 -1.57 7.43
CA LEU A 55 -1.96 -1.62 7.51
C LEU A 55 -2.55 -2.12 6.20
N GLY A 56 -3.19 -3.29 6.23
CA GLY A 56 -3.61 -4.05 5.06
C GLY A 56 -2.42 -4.82 4.47
N SER A 57 -1.69 -5.55 5.32
CA SER A 57 -0.43 -6.22 4.97
C SER A 57 -0.59 -7.42 4.01
N GLY A 58 -1.82 -7.93 3.85
CA GLY A 58 -2.11 -9.08 2.98
C GLY A 58 -1.20 -10.27 3.28
N THR A 59 -0.53 -10.78 2.26
CA THR A 59 0.41 -11.91 2.37
C THR A 59 1.69 -11.60 3.16
N GLY A 60 1.87 -10.35 3.63
CA GLY A 60 3.01 -9.92 4.44
C GLY A 60 4.27 -9.56 3.65
N ILE A 61 4.22 -9.50 2.31
CA ILE A 61 5.44 -9.23 1.53
C ILE A 61 5.95 -7.79 1.75
N THR A 62 5.06 -6.81 1.90
CA THR A 62 5.43 -5.42 2.26
C THR A 62 6.03 -5.38 3.67
N SER A 63 5.41 -6.08 4.63
CA SER A 63 5.95 -6.19 5.99
C SER A 63 7.36 -6.78 6.02
N ALA A 64 7.62 -7.78 5.16
CA ALA A 64 8.96 -8.37 5.02
C ALA A 64 9.98 -7.36 4.48
N LEU A 65 9.60 -6.52 3.50
CA LEU A 65 10.43 -5.41 3.00
C LEU A 65 10.75 -4.42 4.12
N LEU A 66 9.74 -3.96 4.85
CA LEU A 66 9.88 -2.99 5.94
C LEU A 66 10.79 -3.51 7.06
N CYS A 67 10.63 -4.76 7.46
CA CYS A 67 11.45 -5.39 8.49
C CYS A 67 12.90 -5.60 8.02
N ARG A 68 13.11 -6.17 6.81
CA ARG A 68 14.41 -6.59 6.33
C ARG A 68 15.27 -5.44 5.81
N GLU A 69 14.68 -4.60 4.96
CA GLU A 69 15.44 -3.61 4.20
C GLU A 69 15.45 -2.22 4.86
N TYR A 70 14.43 -1.91 5.67
CA TYR A 70 14.36 -0.66 6.42
C TYR A 70 14.71 -0.84 7.90
N GLY A 71 14.73 -2.07 8.37
CA GLY A 71 15.12 -2.37 9.74
C GLY A 71 14.07 -2.02 10.80
N PHE A 72 12.78 -1.95 10.43
CA PHE A 72 11.70 -1.59 11.36
C PHE A 72 11.23 -2.76 12.23
N ASN A 73 10.60 -2.42 13.36
CA ASN A 73 9.76 -3.33 14.11
C ASN A 73 8.36 -3.26 13.51
N THR A 74 8.00 -4.23 12.68
CA THR A 74 6.83 -4.17 11.81
C THR A 74 5.67 -4.95 12.39
N TYR A 75 4.51 -4.32 12.48
CA TYR A 75 3.24 -4.95 12.82
C TYR A 75 2.42 -5.11 11.54
N ALA A 76 2.35 -6.35 11.06
CA ALA A 76 1.63 -6.74 9.84
C ALA A 76 0.16 -6.96 10.18
N VAL A 77 -0.68 -5.97 9.93
CA VAL A 77 -2.11 -6.01 10.29
C VAL A 77 -2.95 -6.21 9.05
N ASP A 78 -3.80 -7.24 9.07
CA ASP A 78 -4.70 -7.55 7.98
C ASP A 78 -6.01 -8.16 8.50
N LEU A 79 -7.10 -7.98 7.71
CA LEU A 79 -8.41 -8.55 8.01
C LEU A 79 -8.55 -9.99 7.52
N TRP A 80 -7.98 -10.29 6.34
CA TRP A 80 -8.21 -11.53 5.62
C TRP A 80 -7.12 -12.57 5.82
N SER A 81 -5.87 -12.13 5.98
CA SER A 81 -4.72 -13.00 6.13
C SER A 81 -4.63 -13.58 7.55
N GLU A 82 -4.35 -14.88 7.64
CA GLU A 82 -4.17 -15.53 8.93
C GLU A 82 -2.76 -15.24 9.47
N PRO A 83 -2.62 -14.86 10.75
CA PRO A 83 -1.32 -14.56 11.37
C PRO A 83 -0.34 -15.73 11.31
N GLU A 84 -0.83 -16.96 11.37
CA GLU A 84 -0.02 -18.17 11.29
C GLU A 84 0.63 -18.34 9.92
N GLU A 85 -0.09 -18.01 8.84
CA GLU A 85 0.41 -18.07 7.46
C GLU A 85 1.50 -17.02 7.25
N ASN A 86 1.26 -15.79 7.68
CA ASN A 86 2.25 -14.72 7.62
C ASN A 86 3.48 -15.05 8.49
N ARG A 87 3.30 -15.64 9.66
CA ARG A 87 4.39 -16.08 10.53
C ARG A 87 5.25 -17.17 9.86
N ALA A 88 4.61 -18.14 9.22
CA ALA A 88 5.31 -19.18 8.46
C ALA A 88 6.15 -18.55 7.33
N PHE A 89 5.57 -17.64 6.57
CA PHE A 89 6.25 -16.91 5.52
C PHE A 89 7.45 -16.08 6.03
N PHE A 90 7.30 -15.37 7.13
CA PHE A 90 8.39 -14.59 7.74
C PHE A 90 9.52 -15.50 8.23
N ASN A 91 9.20 -16.67 8.77
CA ASN A 91 10.19 -17.67 9.18
C ASN A 91 10.94 -18.25 7.98
N GLU A 92 10.28 -18.53 6.86
CA GLU A 92 10.91 -18.98 5.61
C GLU A 92 11.92 -17.97 5.08
N LEU A 93 11.64 -16.66 5.27
CA LEU A 93 12.56 -15.58 4.93
C LEU A 93 13.68 -15.35 5.96
N GLY A 94 13.68 -16.09 7.07
CA GLY A 94 14.64 -15.92 8.17
C GLY A 94 14.50 -14.59 8.92
N LEU A 95 13.31 -13.98 8.90
CA LEU A 95 13.07 -12.72 9.60
C LEU A 95 12.98 -12.94 11.12
N PRO A 96 13.55 -12.03 11.93
CA PRO A 96 13.55 -12.19 13.38
C PRO A 96 12.14 -12.00 13.97
N ALA A 97 11.60 -13.05 14.58
CA ALA A 97 10.23 -13.07 15.13
C ALA A 97 9.93 -11.94 16.14
N GLN A 98 10.96 -11.40 16.77
CA GLN A 98 10.83 -10.26 17.69
C GLN A 98 10.72 -8.90 16.98
N ARG A 99 10.85 -8.86 15.67
CA ARG A 99 10.80 -7.62 14.87
C ARG A 99 9.68 -7.59 13.82
N ILE A 100 8.93 -8.70 13.67
CA ILE A 100 7.82 -8.76 12.74
C ILE A 100 6.65 -9.51 13.36
N HIS A 101 5.51 -8.86 13.47
CA HIS A 101 4.37 -9.26 14.29
C HIS A 101 3.10 -9.31 13.44
N PRO A 102 2.68 -10.48 12.94
CA PRO A 102 1.40 -10.59 12.24
C PRO A 102 0.24 -10.52 13.22
N VAL A 103 -0.76 -9.70 12.90
CA VAL A 103 -1.95 -9.44 13.71
C VAL A 103 -3.18 -9.45 12.82
N LYS A 104 -4.22 -10.19 13.19
CA LYS A 104 -5.51 -10.16 12.51
C LYS A 104 -6.40 -9.10 13.14
N ALA A 105 -6.79 -8.08 12.38
CA ALA A 105 -7.72 -7.06 12.84
C ALA A 105 -8.46 -6.41 11.68
N ASP A 106 -9.69 -5.95 11.97
CA ASP A 106 -10.48 -5.13 11.08
C ASP A 106 -10.19 -3.65 11.35
N ALA A 107 -9.44 -3.02 10.45
CA ALA A 107 -9.06 -1.62 10.57
C ALA A 107 -10.27 -0.66 10.62
N SER A 108 -11.41 -1.06 10.06
CA SER A 108 -12.65 -0.27 10.10
C SER A 108 -13.30 -0.25 11.50
N GLN A 109 -13.01 -1.24 12.34
CA GLN A 109 -13.57 -1.36 13.69
C GLN A 109 -12.62 -0.85 14.79
N GLY A 110 -11.35 -0.63 14.45
CA GLY A 110 -10.30 -0.21 15.38
C GLY A 110 -9.19 -1.24 15.48
N LEU A 111 -8.06 -0.82 16.02
CA LEU A 111 -6.85 -1.64 16.10
C LEU A 111 -6.57 -2.05 17.56
N PRO A 112 -6.02 -3.27 17.81
CA PRO A 112 -5.77 -3.78 19.16
C PRO A 112 -4.46 -3.26 19.75
N PHE A 113 -4.24 -1.93 19.67
CA PHE A 113 -3.03 -1.27 20.16
C PHE A 113 -3.38 -0.11 21.08
N GLU A 114 -2.43 0.31 21.87
CA GLU A 114 -2.53 1.52 22.69
C GLU A 114 -2.40 2.77 21.82
N GLU A 115 -2.93 3.91 22.29
CA GLU A 115 -2.73 5.20 21.65
C GLU A 115 -1.24 5.57 21.57
N ALA A 116 -0.84 6.29 20.55
CA ALA A 116 0.52 6.73 20.30
C ALA A 116 1.57 5.56 20.32
N PHE A 117 1.18 4.41 19.80
CA PHE A 117 2.03 3.22 19.76
C PHE A 117 3.03 3.25 18.60
N PHE A 118 2.60 3.71 17.42
CA PHE A 118 3.39 3.64 16.21
C PHE A 118 4.18 4.93 15.94
N ASP A 119 5.44 4.78 15.54
CA ASP A 119 6.26 5.86 14.99
C ASP A 119 5.81 6.21 13.57
N ALA A 120 5.34 5.22 12.82
CA ALA A 120 4.76 5.42 11.49
C ALA A 120 3.73 4.34 11.11
N VAL A 121 2.90 4.69 10.12
CA VAL A 121 1.99 3.79 9.42
C VAL A 121 2.40 3.72 7.96
N VAL A 122 2.44 2.53 7.39
CA VAL A 122 2.55 2.26 5.96
C VAL A 122 1.30 1.49 5.53
N SER A 123 0.67 1.88 4.44
CA SER A 123 -0.46 1.15 3.84
C SER A 123 -0.33 1.20 2.33
N ILE A 124 -0.23 0.03 1.71
CA ILE A 124 -0.09 -0.10 0.26
C ILE A 124 -1.32 -0.81 -0.29
N ASP A 125 -2.08 -0.12 -1.15
CA ASP A 125 -3.26 -0.65 -1.86
C ASP A 125 -4.35 -1.21 -0.93
N SER A 126 -4.60 -0.51 0.20
CA SER A 126 -5.59 -0.93 1.20
C SER A 126 -6.35 0.24 1.82
N PHE A 127 -5.69 1.37 2.11
CA PHE A 127 -6.31 2.51 2.78
C PHE A 127 -7.54 3.07 2.04
N ASN A 128 -7.62 2.92 0.72
CA ASN A 128 -8.77 3.31 -0.09
C ASN A 128 -10.07 2.61 0.30
N ASP A 129 -10.02 1.45 0.92
CA ASP A 129 -11.23 0.68 1.26
C ASP A 129 -11.97 1.31 2.46
N PHE A 130 -11.24 1.79 3.45
CA PHE A 130 -11.79 2.31 4.70
C PHE A 130 -11.43 3.78 4.97
N GLY A 131 -10.31 4.26 4.46
CA GLY A 131 -9.81 5.63 4.71
C GLY A 131 -10.63 6.74 4.06
N ARG A 132 -11.53 6.41 3.13
CA ARG A 132 -12.48 7.35 2.52
C ARG A 132 -13.71 7.63 3.38
N GLU A 133 -13.94 6.86 4.44
CA GLU A 133 -15.00 7.10 5.41
C GLU A 133 -14.74 8.44 6.16
N PRO A 134 -15.76 9.33 6.23
CA PRO A 134 -15.60 10.60 6.95
C PRO A 134 -15.12 10.38 8.39
N GLY A 135 -14.07 11.09 8.78
CA GLY A 135 -13.51 11.02 10.13
C GLY A 135 -12.59 9.81 10.39
N TYR A 136 -12.49 8.83 9.48
CA TYR A 136 -11.69 7.62 9.73
C TYR A 136 -10.23 7.97 10.08
N LEU A 137 -9.59 8.82 9.29
CA LEU A 137 -8.20 9.20 9.53
C LEU A 137 -8.03 9.86 10.90
N GLU A 138 -8.86 10.84 11.22
CA GLU A 138 -8.78 11.63 12.45
C GLU A 138 -9.12 10.81 13.70
N GLU A 139 -10.22 10.06 13.63
CA GLU A 139 -10.83 9.45 14.81
C GLU A 139 -10.35 8.00 15.05
N ARG A 140 -9.91 7.29 13.99
CA ARG A 140 -9.64 5.86 14.05
C ARG A 140 -8.19 5.47 13.76
N LEU A 141 -7.44 6.24 12.96
CA LEU A 141 -6.06 5.88 12.64
C LEU A 141 -5.05 6.76 13.37
N LEU A 142 -5.21 8.08 13.33
CA LEU A 142 -4.28 9.01 13.98
C LEU A 142 -4.11 8.78 15.49
N PRO A 143 -5.11 8.33 16.27
CA PRO A 143 -4.89 8.04 17.68
C PRO A 143 -3.74 7.06 17.95
N TYR A 144 -3.52 6.08 17.10
CA TYR A 144 -2.45 5.08 17.26
C TYR A 144 -1.06 5.59 16.86
N VAL A 145 -0.97 6.72 16.17
CA VAL A 145 0.29 7.31 15.71
C VAL A 145 0.81 8.26 16.78
N LYS A 146 2.10 8.22 17.07
CA LYS A 146 2.76 9.16 17.99
C LYS A 146 2.66 10.59 17.46
N PRO A 147 2.67 11.62 18.33
CA PRO A 147 2.89 13.00 17.91
C PRO A 147 4.15 13.11 17.02
N GLY A 148 4.06 13.85 15.92
CA GLY A 148 5.13 13.94 14.91
C GLY A 148 5.33 12.71 14.02
N GLY A 149 4.63 11.60 14.30
CA GLY A 149 4.71 10.36 13.53
C GLY A 149 4.18 10.49 12.11
N LEU A 150 4.62 9.61 11.22
CA LEU A 150 4.38 9.69 9.77
C LEU A 150 3.38 8.62 9.30
N LEU A 151 2.56 8.98 8.30
CA LEU A 151 1.71 8.04 7.59
C LEU A 151 2.11 8.05 6.11
N TYR A 152 2.36 6.87 5.56
CA TYR A 152 2.70 6.63 4.17
C TYR A 152 1.61 5.76 3.55
N LEU A 153 0.80 6.35 2.69
CA LEU A 153 -0.36 5.69 2.11
C LEU A 153 -0.20 5.68 0.59
N CYS A 154 -0.18 4.50 0.00
CA CYS A 154 -0.25 4.31 -1.44
C CYS A 154 -1.60 3.68 -1.77
N ILE A 155 -2.36 4.34 -2.60
CA ILE A 155 -3.73 3.95 -2.94
C ILE A 155 -3.94 3.91 -4.46
N PRO A 156 -4.82 3.04 -4.96
CA PRO A 156 -5.28 3.12 -6.33
C PRO A 156 -6.08 4.40 -6.53
N GLY A 157 -5.93 5.02 -7.68
CA GLY A 157 -6.60 6.28 -7.96
C GLY A 157 -6.88 6.52 -9.44
N MET A 158 -7.46 7.67 -9.72
CA MET A 158 -7.71 8.16 -11.06
C MET A 158 -6.84 9.37 -11.38
N VAL A 159 -6.31 9.44 -12.60
CA VAL A 159 -5.60 10.63 -13.11
C VAL A 159 -6.50 11.87 -13.04
N ARG A 160 -7.77 11.68 -13.38
CA ARG A 160 -8.88 12.64 -13.22
C ARG A 160 -10.12 11.84 -12.87
N ASP A 161 -10.96 12.41 -12.05
CA ASP A 161 -12.26 11.83 -11.75
C ASP A 161 -13.09 11.67 -13.02
N CYS A 162 -13.57 10.46 -13.28
CA CYS A 162 -14.36 10.15 -14.47
C CYS A 162 -15.64 9.36 -14.14
N HIS A 163 -16.09 9.37 -12.89
CA HIS A 163 -17.28 8.61 -12.44
C HIS A 163 -18.56 9.05 -13.17
N ALA A 164 -18.67 10.34 -13.56
CA ALA A 164 -19.82 10.81 -14.34
C ALA A 164 -19.94 10.13 -15.72
N GLN A 165 -18.82 9.68 -16.30
CA GLN A 165 -18.77 8.96 -17.58
C GLN A 165 -17.53 8.06 -17.59
N LEU A 166 -17.68 6.85 -17.08
CA LEU A 166 -16.61 5.86 -17.02
C LEU A 166 -16.12 5.47 -18.43
N PRO A 167 -14.81 5.53 -18.70
CA PRO A 167 -14.23 5.06 -19.96
C PRO A 167 -14.52 3.57 -20.19
N SER A 168 -14.91 3.19 -21.39
CA SER A 168 -15.27 1.81 -21.74
C SER A 168 -14.12 0.82 -21.57
N CYS A 169 -12.86 1.28 -21.59
CA CYS A 169 -11.71 0.42 -21.32
C CYS A 169 -11.66 -0.05 -19.86
N LEU A 170 -12.10 0.77 -18.88
CA LEU A 170 -12.16 0.40 -17.48
C LEU A 170 -13.23 -0.68 -17.24
N LEU A 171 -14.37 -0.54 -17.89
CA LEU A 171 -15.52 -1.46 -17.77
C LEU A 171 -15.26 -2.85 -18.38
N LYS A 172 -14.07 -3.10 -18.93
CA LYS A 172 -13.67 -4.43 -19.41
C LYS A 172 -13.25 -5.37 -18.27
N SER A 173 -12.84 -4.83 -17.16
CA SER A 173 -12.34 -5.60 -16.01
C SER A 173 -13.04 -5.22 -14.71
N TRP A 174 -13.53 -4.00 -14.57
CA TRP A 174 -14.09 -3.52 -13.31
C TRP A 174 -15.51 -3.01 -13.48
N THR A 175 -16.34 -3.26 -12.45
CA THR A 175 -17.69 -2.68 -12.37
C THR A 175 -17.62 -1.22 -11.90
N PRO A 176 -18.69 -0.42 -12.12
CA PRO A 176 -18.74 0.94 -11.57
C PRO A 176 -18.53 0.98 -10.05
N GLU A 177 -19.07 0.00 -9.31
CA GLU A 177 -18.93 -0.11 -7.85
C GLU A 177 -17.48 -0.35 -7.42
N GLN A 178 -16.72 -1.18 -8.17
CA GLN A 178 -15.30 -1.39 -7.91
C GLN A 178 -14.48 -0.14 -8.23
N LEU A 179 -14.86 0.64 -9.24
CA LEU A 179 -14.19 1.88 -9.59
C LEU A 179 -14.50 3.03 -8.62
N ASP A 180 -15.59 2.93 -7.85
CA ASP A 180 -15.96 3.91 -6.83
C ASP A 180 -14.95 3.99 -5.66
N TYR A 181 -14.03 3.02 -5.55
CA TYR A 181 -12.91 3.07 -4.61
C TYR A 181 -11.72 3.90 -5.11
N MET A 182 -11.69 4.28 -6.39
CA MET A 182 -10.58 4.95 -7.03
C MET A 182 -10.93 6.41 -7.33
N HIS A 183 -10.32 7.33 -6.62
CA HIS A 183 -10.56 8.76 -6.79
C HIS A 183 -9.32 9.54 -7.24
N SER A 184 -9.52 10.79 -7.66
CA SER A 184 -8.42 11.68 -8.06
C SER A 184 -7.69 12.28 -6.86
N LEU A 185 -6.51 12.86 -7.11
CA LEU A 185 -5.76 13.65 -6.10
C LEU A 185 -6.62 14.74 -5.45
N ALA A 186 -7.42 15.44 -6.25
CA ALA A 186 -8.25 16.55 -5.75
C ALA A 186 -9.35 16.05 -4.80
N TRP A 187 -9.90 14.87 -5.05
CA TRP A 187 -10.87 14.26 -4.17
C TRP A 187 -10.23 13.84 -2.84
N TRP A 188 -9.07 13.16 -2.91
CA TRP A 188 -8.34 12.76 -1.72
C TRP A 188 -7.86 13.96 -0.89
N ALA A 189 -7.45 15.06 -1.52
CA ALA A 189 -7.13 16.28 -0.79
C ALA A 189 -8.29 16.74 0.10
N GLN A 190 -9.54 16.69 -0.39
CA GLN A 190 -10.73 17.07 0.39
C GLN A 190 -10.99 16.10 1.55
N VAL A 191 -10.77 14.79 1.35
CA VAL A 191 -10.91 13.80 2.43
C VAL A 191 -9.87 14.05 3.53
N LEU A 192 -8.62 14.32 3.14
CA LEU A 192 -7.51 14.55 4.07
C LEU A 192 -7.65 15.88 4.83
N ASP A 193 -8.23 16.91 4.22
CA ASP A 193 -8.52 18.20 4.88
C ASP A 193 -9.48 18.05 6.07
N ALA A 194 -10.23 16.96 6.14
CA ALA A 194 -11.11 16.65 7.29
C ALA A 194 -10.34 16.10 8.52
N ALA A 195 -9.02 15.93 8.43
CA ALA A 195 -8.17 15.47 9.53
C ALA A 195 -7.22 16.59 10.01
N PRO A 196 -7.70 17.53 10.84
CA PRO A 196 -6.92 18.71 11.28
C PRO A 196 -5.72 18.37 12.13
N SER A 197 -5.67 17.16 12.72
CA SER A 197 -4.53 16.69 13.51
C SER A 197 -3.37 16.15 12.65
N ALA A 198 -3.45 16.22 11.33
CA ALA A 198 -2.39 15.83 10.43
C ALA A 198 -2.06 16.90 9.38
N GLN A 199 -0.81 17.03 9.05
CA GLN A 199 -0.32 17.87 7.96
C GLN A 199 -0.03 17.02 6.73
N ILE A 200 -0.53 17.41 5.57
CA ILE A 200 -0.16 16.80 4.28
C ILE A 200 1.26 17.28 3.92
N LEU A 201 2.22 16.35 3.87
CA LEU A 201 3.59 16.61 3.41
C LEU A 201 3.71 16.36 1.91
N GLU A 202 3.01 15.33 1.41
CA GLU A 202 3.05 14.94 0.01
C GLU A 202 1.71 14.37 -0.44
N LEU A 203 1.29 14.75 -1.65
CA LEU A 203 0.13 14.21 -2.33
C LEU A 203 0.40 14.26 -3.84
N ARG A 204 0.75 13.12 -4.43
CA ARG A 204 1.14 13.04 -5.84
C ARG A 204 0.76 11.73 -6.51
N GLN A 205 0.79 11.72 -7.83
CA GLN A 205 0.78 10.49 -8.60
C GLN A 205 2.16 9.82 -8.52
N MET A 206 2.17 8.49 -8.46
CA MET A 206 3.41 7.73 -8.37
C MET A 206 3.96 7.39 -9.76
N SER A 207 5.28 7.45 -9.87
CA SER A 207 5.99 7.16 -11.11
C SER A 207 6.17 5.65 -11.35
N ALA A 208 6.10 4.83 -10.30
CA ALA A 208 6.20 3.37 -10.37
C ALA A 208 4.93 2.67 -10.85
N THR A 209 3.81 3.39 -10.99
CA THR A 209 2.49 2.81 -11.33
C THR A 209 2.57 1.84 -12.49
N GLN A 210 3.16 2.23 -13.62
CA GLN A 210 3.21 1.37 -14.80
C GLN A 210 4.04 0.11 -14.56
N GLU A 211 5.23 0.22 -13.95
CA GLU A 211 6.08 -0.93 -13.66
C GLU A 211 5.42 -1.89 -12.65
N ALA A 212 4.74 -1.33 -11.64
CA ALA A 212 4.02 -2.13 -10.66
C ALA A 212 2.86 -2.92 -11.29
N TRP A 213 2.13 -2.32 -12.23
CA TRP A 213 1.09 -3.00 -13.00
C TRP A 213 1.64 -4.06 -13.96
N GLU A 214 2.77 -3.80 -14.63
CA GLU A 214 3.43 -4.78 -15.50
C GLU A 214 3.82 -6.04 -14.71
N ASP A 215 4.31 -5.88 -13.49
CA ASP A 215 4.64 -6.99 -12.59
C ASP A 215 3.38 -7.78 -12.18
N TRP A 216 2.31 -7.07 -11.80
CA TRP A 216 1.04 -7.68 -11.45
C TRP A 216 0.45 -8.52 -12.57
N LEU A 217 0.43 -7.98 -13.77
CA LEU A 217 -0.10 -8.70 -14.94
C LEU A 217 0.77 -9.88 -15.39
N ALA A 218 2.00 -10.00 -14.88
CA ALA A 218 2.85 -11.16 -15.07
C ALA A 218 2.53 -12.31 -14.10
N CYS A 219 1.72 -12.08 -13.07
CA CYS A 219 1.27 -13.12 -12.15
C CYS A 219 0.33 -14.12 -12.83
N ASP A 220 0.49 -15.37 -12.46
CA ASP A 220 -0.39 -16.48 -12.87
C ASP A 220 -1.49 -16.68 -11.81
N ASN A 221 -2.43 -15.73 -11.73
CA ASN A 221 -3.61 -15.84 -10.88
C ASN A 221 -4.85 -15.23 -11.57
N GLU A 222 -6.02 -15.59 -11.07
CA GLU A 222 -7.30 -15.20 -11.67
C GLU A 222 -7.59 -13.69 -11.62
N TYR A 223 -7.15 -12.98 -10.58
CA TYR A 223 -7.37 -11.55 -10.43
C TYR A 223 -6.52 -10.77 -11.43
N ALA A 224 -5.23 -11.10 -11.54
CA ALA A 224 -4.36 -10.51 -12.55
C ALA A 224 -4.86 -10.79 -13.99
N ALA A 225 -5.40 -11.99 -14.22
CA ALA A 225 -6.02 -12.34 -15.50
C ALA A 225 -7.28 -11.50 -15.77
N GLY A 226 -8.08 -11.23 -14.72
CA GLY A 226 -9.28 -10.39 -14.79
C GLY A 226 -8.95 -8.93 -15.18
N ASP A 227 -7.88 -8.37 -14.63
CA ASP A 227 -7.47 -6.98 -14.86
C ASP A 227 -6.87 -6.74 -16.27
N ARG A 228 -6.37 -7.79 -16.89
CA ARG A 228 -5.61 -7.71 -18.15
C ARG A 228 -6.37 -7.02 -19.28
N ALA A 229 -7.65 -7.34 -19.44
CA ALA A 229 -8.47 -6.82 -20.54
C ALA A 229 -8.61 -5.28 -20.48
N ALA A 230 -8.73 -4.69 -19.31
CA ALA A 230 -8.81 -3.24 -19.15
C ALA A 230 -7.45 -2.58 -19.39
N VAL A 231 -6.37 -3.14 -18.85
CA VAL A 231 -5.02 -2.56 -18.98
C VAL A 231 -4.56 -2.61 -20.45
N GLU A 232 -4.77 -3.72 -21.16
CA GLU A 232 -4.48 -3.84 -22.59
C GLU A 232 -5.32 -2.85 -23.44
N ALA A 233 -6.53 -2.53 -22.99
CA ALA A 233 -7.37 -1.50 -23.62
C ALA A 233 -6.96 -0.06 -23.27
N GLY A 234 -5.93 0.12 -22.42
CA GLY A 234 -5.36 1.42 -22.06
C GLY A 234 -5.93 2.04 -20.81
N ALA A 235 -6.37 1.24 -19.84
CA ALA A 235 -6.88 1.70 -18.54
C ALA A 235 -5.88 2.61 -17.79
N LEU A 236 -4.57 2.34 -17.88
CA LEU A 236 -3.54 3.14 -17.22
C LEU A 236 -3.39 4.58 -17.73
N ARG A 237 -4.17 4.98 -18.73
CA ARG A 237 -4.33 6.40 -19.10
C ARG A 237 -5.29 7.13 -18.17
N TYR A 238 -6.11 6.41 -17.45
CA TYR A 238 -7.13 6.92 -16.54
C TYR A 238 -6.84 6.58 -15.08
N LEU A 239 -6.19 5.45 -14.83
CA LEU A 239 -5.81 4.98 -13.49
C LEU A 239 -4.35 5.28 -13.19
N ASN A 240 -4.08 5.50 -11.92
CA ASN A 240 -2.74 5.68 -11.37
C ASN A 240 -2.67 5.05 -9.96
N THR A 241 -1.51 5.15 -9.33
CA THR A 241 -1.35 5.02 -7.88
C THR A 241 -1.01 6.40 -7.30
N ILE A 242 -1.55 6.70 -6.14
CA ILE A 242 -1.40 7.97 -5.45
C ILE A 242 -0.57 7.74 -4.19
N ALA A 243 0.49 8.53 -4.03
CA ALA A 243 1.24 8.65 -2.81
C ALA A 243 0.66 9.76 -1.94
N ILE A 244 0.42 9.45 -0.68
CA ILE A 244 0.00 10.38 0.38
C ILE A 244 0.99 10.23 1.52
N VAL A 245 1.66 11.32 1.90
CA VAL A 245 2.50 11.35 3.10
C VAL A 245 1.95 12.41 4.04
N LEU A 246 1.63 11.98 5.26
CA LEU A 246 1.11 12.85 6.31
C LEU A 246 2.04 12.82 7.51
N ARG A 247 2.01 13.90 8.28
CA ARG A 247 2.62 13.96 9.62
C ARG A 247 1.53 14.29 10.63
N LYS A 248 1.39 13.46 11.67
CA LYS A 248 0.58 13.84 12.83
C LYS A 248 1.20 15.05 13.51
N ASN A 249 0.37 16.04 13.84
CA ASN A 249 0.84 17.25 14.52
C ASN A 249 1.50 16.91 15.86
N GLU A 250 2.47 17.72 16.25
CA GLU A 250 2.97 17.72 17.62
C GLU A 250 1.83 18.15 18.57
N ALA A 251 1.79 17.61 19.76
CA ALA A 251 0.73 17.91 20.75
C ALA A 251 0.86 19.31 21.32
#